data_b7f2ec630c7e9c70b08387811c295c0f
#
_entry.id   b7f2ec630c7e9c70b08387811c295c0f
#
_cell.length_a   1.000
_cell.length_b   1.000
_cell.length_c   1.000
_cell.angle_alpha   90.00
_cell.angle_beta   90.00
_cell.angle_gamma   90.00
#
_symmetry.space_group_name_H-M   'P 1'
#
loop_
_entity.id
_entity.type
_entity.pdbx_description
1 polymer ?
#
loop_
_entity_poly.entity_id
_entity_poly.type
_entity_poly.pdbx_seq_one_letter_code
_entity_poly.pdbx_strand_id
1 'polypeptide(L)'
;FTGATSVARHVMAAAAKNLVPLTLELGGKSPTIISRSADVASATERVAMGKLMNAGQICLAPDYLLVPEEKEGEIIEGLKAATAKMYPTMLANPDYTSVLGARHRERLEAHVEDARAKGADVVVVNPANEDFSKQNTNKMPLHIIRGATDEMTVMQEEIFGPLLPVRTYKAVDGAIDEINRRDRPLGLYWFGQDELE
;
A
#
# COMPACT_ATOMS: atom_id res chain seq x y z
N PHE A 1 22.89 -6.11 1.45
CA PHE A 1 22.32 -4.79 1.14
C PHE A 1 20.82 -4.80 1.41
N THR A 2 20.33 -3.83 2.17
CA THR A 2 18.89 -3.58 2.38
C THR A 2 18.53 -2.24 1.74
N GLY A 3 17.48 -2.20 0.91
CA GLY A 3 17.03 -0.96 0.28
C GLY A 3 16.21 -1.17 -0.99
N ALA A 4 16.10 -0.11 -1.81
CA ALA A 4 15.28 -0.13 -3.02
C ALA A 4 15.86 -1.03 -4.11
N THR A 5 15.00 -1.72 -4.86
CA THR A 5 15.37 -2.62 -5.97
C THR A 5 16.20 -1.90 -7.04
N SER A 6 15.92 -0.62 -7.32
CA SER A 6 16.69 0.17 -8.27
C SER A 6 18.15 0.33 -7.86
N VAL A 7 18.42 0.54 -6.57
CA VAL A 7 19.78 0.63 -6.02
C VAL A 7 20.45 -0.74 -5.98
N ALA A 8 19.71 -1.79 -5.61
CA ALA A 8 20.23 -3.16 -5.55
C ALA A 8 20.83 -3.62 -6.89
N ARG A 9 20.23 -3.21 -8.03
CA ARG A 9 20.78 -3.51 -9.36
C ARG A 9 22.20 -2.96 -9.56
N HIS A 10 22.50 -1.77 -9.06
CA HIS A 10 23.86 -1.20 -9.09
C HIS A 10 24.81 -1.94 -8.17
N VAL A 11 24.35 -2.32 -6.97
CA VAL A 11 25.14 -3.13 -6.03
C VAL A 11 25.47 -4.49 -6.64
N MET A 12 24.51 -5.17 -7.26
CA MET A 12 24.71 -6.44 -7.96
C MET A 12 25.75 -6.31 -9.09
N ALA A 13 25.64 -5.26 -9.91
CA ALA A 13 26.58 -5.04 -11.00
C ALA A 13 28.01 -4.81 -10.50
N ALA A 14 28.19 -4.11 -9.39
CA ALA A 14 29.50 -3.91 -8.77
C ALA A 14 30.05 -5.22 -8.16
N ALA A 15 29.20 -5.98 -7.47
CA ALA A 15 29.59 -7.27 -6.87
C ALA A 15 29.99 -8.29 -7.94
N ALA A 16 29.27 -8.35 -9.06
CA ALA A 16 29.59 -9.26 -10.16
C ALA A 16 31.01 -9.03 -10.73
N LYS A 17 31.45 -7.76 -10.81
CA LYS A 17 32.79 -7.40 -11.26
C LYS A 17 33.89 -7.93 -10.32
N ASN A 18 33.59 -8.10 -9.04
CA ASN A 18 34.51 -8.49 -8.00
C ASN A 18 34.29 -9.93 -7.52
N LEU A 19 33.36 -10.67 -8.12
CA LEU A 19 32.96 -12.03 -7.74
C LEU A 19 32.59 -12.17 -6.26
N VAL A 20 31.92 -11.12 -5.72
CA VAL A 20 31.50 -11.07 -4.31
C VAL A 20 30.06 -11.56 -4.20
N PRO A 21 29.76 -12.53 -3.30
CA PRO A 21 28.38 -12.95 -3.04
C PRO A 21 27.58 -11.84 -2.38
N LEU A 22 26.27 -11.81 -2.62
CA LEU A 22 25.36 -10.83 -2.06
C LEU A 22 24.19 -11.48 -1.34
N THR A 23 23.78 -10.84 -0.23
CA THR A 23 22.44 -10.99 0.34
C THR A 23 21.70 -9.67 0.13
N LEU A 24 20.53 -9.75 -0.50
CA LEU A 24 19.67 -8.59 -0.80
C LEU A 24 18.38 -8.71 -0.03
N GLU A 25 18.10 -7.70 0.78
CA GLU A 25 16.83 -7.50 1.47
C GLU A 25 16.12 -6.31 0.82
N LEU A 26 15.10 -6.61 0.01
CA LEU A 26 14.38 -5.63 -0.79
C LEU A 26 12.90 -5.67 -0.39
N GLY A 27 12.15 -4.64 -0.74
CA GLY A 27 10.71 -4.62 -0.55
C GLY A 27 9.96 -5.25 -1.72
N GLY A 28 9.12 -4.47 -2.32
CA GLY A 28 8.27 -4.84 -3.44
C GLY A 28 6.81 -4.52 -3.16
N LYS A 29 5.95 -4.86 -4.12
CA LYS A 29 4.50 -4.61 -4.00
C LYS A 29 3.82 -5.79 -3.31
N SER A 30 3.86 -5.81 -1.97
CA SER A 30 3.25 -6.86 -1.16
C SER A 30 1.71 -6.84 -1.30
N PRO A 31 1.10 -7.84 -1.98
CA PRO A 31 -0.33 -7.91 -2.14
C PRO A 31 -1.02 -8.36 -0.86
N THR A 32 -2.24 -7.89 -0.67
CA THR A 32 -3.16 -8.40 0.35
C THR A 32 -4.43 -8.86 -0.32
N ILE A 33 -4.76 -10.13 -0.21
CA ILE A 33 -6.02 -10.70 -0.67
C ILE A 33 -6.98 -10.74 0.51
N ILE A 34 -8.15 -10.14 0.36
CA ILE A 34 -9.28 -10.32 1.27
C ILE A 34 -10.29 -11.23 0.56
N SER A 35 -10.52 -12.42 1.09
CA SER A 35 -11.41 -13.40 0.48
C SER A 35 -12.88 -13.14 0.82
N ARG A 36 -13.78 -13.89 0.17
CA ARG A 36 -15.22 -13.83 0.47
C ARG A 36 -15.55 -14.33 1.86
N SER A 37 -14.78 -15.28 2.37
CA SER A 37 -14.94 -15.85 3.70
C SER A 37 -14.30 -15.02 4.81
N ALA A 38 -13.59 -13.94 4.48
CA ALA A 38 -12.92 -13.10 5.46
C ALA A 38 -13.92 -12.40 6.39
N ASP A 39 -13.57 -12.30 7.67
CA ASP A 39 -14.14 -11.31 8.57
C ASP A 39 -13.63 -9.92 8.17
N VAL A 40 -14.50 -9.12 7.54
CA VAL A 40 -14.12 -7.83 6.95
C VAL A 40 -13.66 -6.84 8.02
N ALA A 41 -14.27 -6.84 9.20
CA ALA A 41 -13.90 -5.93 10.27
C ALA A 41 -12.46 -6.22 10.76
N SER A 42 -12.15 -7.48 11.05
CA SER A 42 -10.81 -7.89 11.46
C SER A 42 -9.77 -7.67 10.35
N ALA A 43 -10.10 -8.00 9.09
CA ALA A 43 -9.20 -7.83 7.96
C ALA A 43 -8.85 -6.35 7.76
N THR A 44 -9.84 -5.46 7.76
CA THR A 44 -9.64 -4.03 7.55
C THR A 44 -8.89 -3.35 8.70
N GLU A 45 -9.12 -3.75 9.96
CA GLU A 45 -8.30 -3.29 11.10
C GLU A 45 -6.82 -3.67 10.93
N ARG A 46 -6.53 -4.91 10.55
CA ARG A 46 -5.15 -5.40 10.36
C ARG A 46 -4.47 -4.76 9.15
N VAL A 47 -5.19 -4.59 8.06
CA VAL A 47 -4.68 -3.89 6.86
C VAL A 47 -4.39 -2.42 7.17
N ALA A 48 -5.33 -1.72 7.82
CA ALA A 48 -5.13 -0.32 8.21
C ALA A 48 -3.92 -0.17 9.16
N MET A 49 -3.79 -1.07 10.15
CA MET A 49 -2.63 -1.09 11.05
C MET A 49 -1.32 -1.31 10.28
N GLY A 50 -1.25 -2.34 9.44
CA GLY A 50 -0.04 -2.65 8.66
C GLY A 50 0.31 -1.56 7.66
N LYS A 51 -0.70 -0.89 7.08
CA LYS A 51 -0.50 0.21 6.13
C LYS A 51 -0.09 1.52 6.79
N LEU A 52 -0.61 1.82 7.97
CA LEU A 52 -0.36 3.09 8.65
C LEU A 52 0.79 3.03 9.66
N MET A 53 1.23 1.84 10.04
CA MET A 53 2.46 1.67 10.81
C MET A 53 3.62 2.33 10.06
N ASN A 54 4.30 3.26 10.72
CA ASN A 54 5.38 4.06 10.12
C ASN A 54 4.99 4.74 8.80
N ALA A 55 3.73 5.15 8.65
CA ALA A 55 3.16 5.73 7.42
C ALA A 55 3.33 4.82 6.18
N GLY A 56 3.32 3.51 6.34
CA GLY A 56 3.52 2.54 5.26
C GLY A 56 4.94 2.43 4.73
N GLN A 57 5.91 3.01 5.42
CA GLN A 57 7.33 3.00 5.07
C GLN A 57 8.03 1.78 5.66
N ILE A 58 7.51 0.60 5.31
CA ILE A 58 7.98 -0.72 5.76
C ILE A 58 7.97 -1.65 4.55
N CYS A 59 9.04 -2.42 4.35
CA CYS A 59 9.19 -3.37 3.22
C CYS A 59 8.09 -4.45 3.15
N LEU A 60 7.38 -4.68 4.27
CA LEU A 60 6.26 -5.60 4.38
C LEU A 60 4.90 -4.88 4.52
N ALA A 61 4.82 -3.56 4.38
CA ALA A 61 3.53 -2.88 4.40
C ALA A 61 2.61 -3.41 3.29
N PRO A 62 1.31 -3.63 3.54
CA PRO A 62 0.34 -3.91 2.48
C PRO A 62 0.47 -2.85 1.38
N ASP A 63 0.88 -3.26 0.18
CA ASP A 63 1.12 -2.30 -0.90
C ASP A 63 -0.15 -2.04 -1.70
N TYR A 64 -0.90 -3.10 -2.04
CA TYR A 64 -2.22 -3.01 -2.69
C TYR A 64 -3.15 -4.12 -2.20
N LEU A 65 -4.47 -3.91 -2.39
CA LEU A 65 -5.50 -4.88 -2.04
C LEU A 65 -6.10 -5.52 -3.29
N LEU A 66 -6.42 -6.80 -3.16
CA LEU A 66 -7.27 -7.58 -4.05
C LEU A 66 -8.50 -8.00 -3.25
N VAL A 67 -9.68 -7.56 -3.67
CA VAL A 67 -10.94 -7.73 -2.93
C VAL A 67 -12.04 -8.26 -3.84
N PRO A 68 -13.02 -9.03 -3.34
CA PRO A 68 -14.19 -9.41 -4.13
C PRO A 68 -14.95 -8.16 -4.58
N GLU A 69 -15.39 -8.11 -5.85
CA GLU A 69 -16.04 -6.91 -6.40
C GLU A 69 -17.29 -6.50 -5.60
N GLU A 70 -18.06 -7.47 -5.10
CA GLU A 70 -19.26 -7.24 -4.31
C GLU A 70 -18.99 -6.76 -2.88
N LYS A 71 -17.76 -6.92 -2.37
CA LYS A 71 -17.35 -6.48 -1.01
C LYS A 71 -16.51 -5.21 -1.00
N GLU A 72 -16.17 -4.64 -2.16
CA GLU A 72 -15.30 -3.47 -2.23
C GLU A 72 -15.78 -2.33 -1.35
N GLY A 73 -17.07 -1.98 -1.45
CA GLY A 73 -17.66 -0.88 -0.66
C GLY A 73 -17.57 -1.11 0.86
N GLU A 74 -17.90 -2.33 1.32
CA GLU A 74 -17.80 -2.71 2.73
C GLU A 74 -16.36 -2.62 3.26
N ILE A 75 -15.40 -3.10 2.46
CA ILE A 75 -13.97 -3.08 2.82
C ILE A 75 -13.45 -1.64 2.91
N ILE A 76 -13.84 -0.76 1.99
CA ILE A 76 -13.44 0.64 2.03
C ILE A 76 -14.00 1.35 3.26
N GLU A 77 -15.26 1.14 3.59
CA GLU A 77 -15.85 1.71 4.81
C GLU A 77 -15.18 1.14 6.08
N GLY A 78 -14.85 -0.15 6.09
CA GLY A 78 -14.07 -0.77 7.16
C GLY A 78 -12.69 -0.14 7.34
N LEU A 79 -11.96 0.11 6.25
CA LEU A 79 -10.66 0.79 6.28
C LEU A 79 -10.76 2.23 6.80
N LYS A 80 -11.79 2.97 6.40
CA LYS A 80 -12.07 4.32 6.92
C LYS A 80 -12.35 4.29 8.42
N ALA A 81 -13.20 3.38 8.86
CA ALA A 81 -13.55 3.24 10.28
C ALA A 81 -12.34 2.83 11.13
N ALA A 82 -11.54 1.86 10.66
CA ALA A 82 -10.32 1.42 11.33
C ALA A 82 -9.29 2.55 11.43
N THR A 83 -9.10 3.31 10.35
CA THR A 83 -8.20 4.47 10.33
C THR A 83 -8.65 5.55 11.31
N ALA A 84 -9.94 5.88 11.33
CA ALA A 84 -10.50 6.89 12.24
C ALA A 84 -10.41 6.45 13.72
N LYS A 85 -10.56 5.16 13.98
CA LYS A 85 -10.38 4.58 15.34
C LYS A 85 -8.93 4.69 15.82
N MET A 86 -7.95 4.41 14.95
CA MET A 86 -6.53 4.45 15.30
C MET A 86 -5.99 5.89 15.37
N TYR A 87 -6.38 6.72 14.43
CA TYR A 87 -5.88 8.08 14.26
C TYR A 87 -7.04 9.05 14.04
N PRO A 88 -7.81 9.40 15.11
CA PRO A 88 -8.89 10.37 15.00
C PRO A 88 -8.41 11.77 14.59
N THR A 89 -7.16 12.09 14.89
CA THR A 89 -6.41 13.26 14.38
C THR A 89 -5.05 12.80 13.84
N MET A 90 -4.44 13.53 12.93
CA MET A 90 -3.18 13.14 12.30
C MET A 90 -2.09 14.21 12.42
N LEU A 91 -2.38 15.47 12.08
CA LEU A 91 -1.36 16.53 12.02
C LEU A 91 -0.68 16.79 13.36
N ALA A 92 -1.47 16.99 14.41
CA ALA A 92 -0.96 17.23 15.76
C ALA A 92 -0.69 15.94 16.56
N ASN A 93 -1.03 14.78 16.01
CA ASN A 93 -0.88 13.49 16.69
C ASN A 93 0.58 13.02 16.63
N PRO A 94 1.31 12.89 17.76
CA PRO A 94 2.70 12.44 17.77
C PRO A 94 2.88 10.99 17.33
N ASP A 95 1.84 10.16 17.45
CA ASP A 95 1.87 8.74 17.07
C ASP A 95 1.65 8.53 15.57
N TYR A 96 1.18 9.56 14.83
CA TYR A 96 1.03 9.48 13.39
C TYR A 96 2.32 9.90 12.70
N THR A 97 3.01 8.95 12.09
CA THR A 97 4.33 9.13 11.50
C THR A 97 4.30 10.01 10.24
N SER A 98 5.31 10.83 10.05
CA SER A 98 5.54 11.59 8.81
C SER A 98 6.18 10.72 7.72
N VAL A 99 5.92 11.04 6.47
CA VAL A 99 6.75 10.56 5.35
C VAL A 99 8.16 11.09 5.53
N LEU A 100 9.17 10.29 5.23
CA LEU A 100 10.59 10.52 5.55
C LEU A 100 11.13 11.89 5.11
N GLY A 101 10.61 12.48 4.05
CA GLY A 101 11.04 13.80 3.58
C GLY A 101 10.23 14.31 2.41
N ALA A 102 10.44 15.59 2.08
CA ALA A 102 9.68 16.30 1.04
C ALA A 102 9.71 15.56 -0.31
N ARG A 103 10.87 15.10 -0.77
CA ARG A 103 11.00 14.36 -2.04
C ARG A 103 10.13 13.09 -2.08
N HIS A 104 10.06 12.36 -0.95
CA HIS A 104 9.23 11.14 -0.89
C HIS A 104 7.75 11.50 -0.86
N ARG A 105 7.39 12.58 -0.15
CA ARG A 105 6.03 13.10 -0.15
C ARG A 105 5.59 13.53 -1.55
N GLU A 106 6.41 14.34 -2.25
CA GLU A 106 6.15 14.77 -3.64
C GLU A 106 5.94 13.58 -4.58
N ARG A 107 6.74 12.51 -4.45
CA ARG A 107 6.56 11.28 -5.22
C ARG A 107 5.20 10.63 -4.95
N LEU A 108 4.80 10.55 -3.68
CA LEU A 108 3.50 9.98 -3.30
C LEU A 108 2.34 10.84 -3.81
N GLU A 109 2.45 12.16 -3.72
CA GLU A 109 1.48 13.10 -4.28
C GLU A 109 1.37 12.95 -5.80
N ALA A 110 2.51 12.78 -6.49
CA ALA A 110 2.52 12.52 -7.94
C ALA A 110 1.82 11.20 -8.30
N HIS A 111 1.95 10.13 -7.50
CA HIS A 111 1.19 8.90 -7.70
C HIS A 111 -0.32 9.10 -7.56
N VAL A 112 -0.74 9.92 -6.61
CA VAL A 112 -2.17 10.26 -6.41
C VAL A 112 -2.71 11.03 -7.62
N GLU A 113 -1.98 12.03 -8.09
CA GLU A 113 -2.39 12.82 -9.26
C GLU A 113 -2.40 11.99 -10.55
N ASP A 114 -1.40 11.13 -10.77
CA ASP A 114 -1.38 10.19 -11.90
C ASP A 114 -2.59 9.25 -11.88
N ALA A 115 -2.92 8.70 -10.70
CA ALA A 115 -4.08 7.83 -10.54
C ALA A 115 -5.40 8.56 -10.85
N ARG A 116 -5.57 9.79 -10.35
CA ARG A 116 -6.74 10.63 -10.66
C ARG A 116 -6.85 10.93 -12.14
N ALA A 117 -5.74 11.34 -12.77
CA ALA A 117 -5.70 11.67 -14.20
C ALA A 117 -6.07 10.45 -15.07
N LYS A 118 -5.81 9.24 -14.60
CA LYS A 118 -6.14 7.96 -15.25
C LYS A 118 -7.49 7.38 -14.82
N GLY A 119 -8.32 8.16 -14.11
CA GLY A 119 -9.71 7.82 -13.80
C GLY A 119 -9.92 7.02 -12.53
N ALA A 120 -8.93 6.88 -11.66
CA ALA A 120 -9.14 6.28 -10.35
C ALA A 120 -9.98 7.18 -9.43
N ASP A 121 -10.83 6.56 -8.62
CA ASP A 121 -11.53 7.23 -7.52
C ASP A 121 -10.63 7.21 -6.27
N VAL A 122 -10.21 8.39 -5.83
CA VAL A 122 -9.29 8.55 -4.69
C VAL A 122 -10.03 9.02 -3.45
N VAL A 123 -10.18 8.13 -2.49
CA VAL A 123 -10.80 8.39 -1.19
C VAL A 123 -9.71 8.80 -0.19
N VAL A 124 -9.76 10.04 0.29
CA VAL A 124 -8.85 10.54 1.32
C VAL A 124 -9.45 10.31 2.70
N VAL A 125 -8.78 9.53 3.55
CA VAL A 125 -9.25 9.24 4.90
C VAL A 125 -8.63 10.24 5.88
N ASN A 126 -9.38 11.30 6.17
CA ASN A 126 -8.99 12.40 7.05
C ASN A 126 -10.12 12.63 8.09
N PRO A 127 -10.13 11.89 9.21
CA PRO A 127 -11.26 11.86 10.13
C PRO A 127 -11.59 13.21 10.74
N ALA A 128 -10.59 14.03 11.06
CA ALA A 128 -10.77 15.35 11.67
C ALA A 128 -10.88 16.50 10.64
N ASN A 129 -10.90 16.18 9.35
CA ASN A 129 -10.91 17.17 8.27
C ASN A 129 -9.79 18.23 8.40
N GLU A 130 -8.58 17.77 8.75
CA GLU A 130 -7.41 18.61 8.98
C GLU A 130 -6.86 19.17 7.64
N ASP A 131 -6.27 20.36 7.68
CA ASP A 131 -5.70 21.02 6.51
C ASP A 131 -4.20 20.66 6.35
N PHE A 132 -3.92 19.63 5.59
CA PHE A 132 -2.57 19.16 5.31
C PHE A 132 -1.72 20.10 4.44
N SER A 133 -2.30 21.16 3.86
CA SER A 133 -1.54 22.16 3.10
C SER A 133 -0.75 23.13 4.00
N LYS A 134 -1.16 23.27 5.26
CA LYS A 134 -0.59 24.22 6.24
C LYS A 134 0.37 23.58 7.24
N GLN A 135 0.90 22.41 6.96
CA GLN A 135 1.82 21.72 7.83
C GLN A 135 3.28 22.07 7.57
N ASN A 136 4.10 21.97 8.63
CA ASN A 136 5.56 22.01 8.55
C ASN A 136 6.21 20.61 8.65
N THR A 137 5.39 19.57 8.55
CA THR A 137 5.78 18.16 8.55
C THR A 137 5.52 17.55 7.17
N ASN A 138 5.86 16.29 6.98
CA ASN A 138 5.54 15.56 5.74
C ASN A 138 4.42 14.52 5.96
N LYS A 139 3.51 14.75 6.90
CA LYS A 139 2.40 13.84 7.15
C LYS A 139 1.45 13.81 5.96
N MET A 140 0.94 12.62 5.65
CA MET A 140 -0.07 12.41 4.61
C MET A 140 -1.19 11.52 5.17
N PRO A 141 -2.45 11.83 4.93
CA PRO A 141 -3.54 10.93 5.29
C PRO A 141 -3.51 9.67 4.42
N LEU A 142 -4.21 8.62 4.84
CA LEU A 142 -4.40 7.45 4.00
C LEU A 142 -5.19 7.83 2.74
N HIS A 143 -4.65 7.48 1.57
CA HIS A 143 -5.35 7.59 0.29
C HIS A 143 -5.69 6.18 -0.20
N ILE A 144 -6.97 5.86 -0.27
CA ILE A 144 -7.48 4.63 -0.86
C ILE A 144 -7.76 4.92 -2.33
N ILE A 145 -7.11 4.19 -3.24
CA ILE A 145 -7.19 4.42 -4.69
C ILE A 145 -7.99 3.28 -5.32
N ARG A 146 -9.26 3.55 -5.62
CA ARG A 146 -10.18 2.57 -6.21
C ARG A 146 -10.03 2.52 -7.72
N GLY A 147 -10.22 1.34 -8.29
CA GLY A 147 -10.12 1.15 -9.74
C GLY A 147 -8.70 1.31 -10.27
N ALA A 148 -7.68 1.01 -9.45
CA ALA A 148 -6.28 1.10 -9.84
C ALA A 148 -5.97 0.15 -11.02
N THR A 149 -5.28 0.64 -12.04
CA THR A 149 -4.86 -0.12 -13.22
C THR A 149 -3.34 -0.21 -13.33
N ASP A 150 -2.83 -1.16 -14.10
CA ASP A 150 -1.38 -1.37 -14.28
C ASP A 150 -0.68 -0.17 -14.94
N GLU A 151 -1.42 0.69 -15.61
CA GLU A 151 -0.90 1.91 -16.25
C GLU A 151 -0.62 3.03 -15.23
N MET A 152 -1.20 2.95 -14.03
CA MET A 152 -0.97 3.94 -12.98
C MET A 152 0.38 3.70 -12.30
N THR A 153 1.14 4.77 -12.10
CA THR A 153 2.49 4.68 -11.52
C THR A 153 2.49 4.07 -10.12
N VAL A 154 1.40 4.26 -9.36
CA VAL A 154 1.20 3.64 -8.04
C VAL A 154 1.17 2.10 -8.09
N MET A 155 0.88 1.51 -9.26
CA MET A 155 0.88 0.06 -9.48
C MET A 155 2.19 -0.47 -10.08
N GLN A 156 3.11 0.39 -10.49
CA GLN A 156 4.34 0.02 -11.20
C GLN A 156 5.56 -0.11 -10.29
N GLU A 157 5.57 0.59 -9.15
CA GLU A 157 6.65 0.53 -8.17
C GLU A 157 6.14 0.38 -6.74
N GLU A 158 7.03 0.00 -5.82
CA GLU A 158 6.74 -0.04 -4.39
C GLU A 158 6.34 1.35 -3.88
N ILE A 159 5.21 1.43 -3.18
CA ILE A 159 4.64 2.71 -2.74
C ILE A 159 5.47 3.32 -1.61
N PHE A 160 5.79 2.55 -0.57
CA PHE A 160 6.52 2.99 0.61
C PHE A 160 5.94 4.29 1.22
N GLY A 161 4.62 4.26 1.45
CA GLY A 161 3.84 5.42 1.89
C GLY A 161 2.36 5.08 2.16
N PRO A 162 1.55 6.05 2.65
CA PRO A 162 0.17 5.83 3.05
C PRO A 162 -0.83 5.89 1.87
N LEU A 163 -0.49 5.25 0.76
CA LEU A 163 -1.39 5.05 -0.38
C LEU A 163 -1.75 3.57 -0.48
N LEU A 164 -3.00 3.27 -0.76
CA LEU A 164 -3.52 1.90 -0.81
C LEU A 164 -4.40 1.69 -2.04
N PRO A 165 -3.84 1.26 -3.17
CA PRO A 165 -4.61 0.83 -4.31
C PRO A 165 -5.51 -0.36 -3.98
N VAL A 166 -6.74 -0.31 -4.47
CA VAL A 166 -7.73 -1.39 -4.35
C VAL A 166 -8.13 -1.84 -5.75
N ARG A 167 -8.03 -3.14 -5.98
CA ARG A 167 -8.48 -3.81 -7.20
C ARG A 167 -9.47 -4.89 -6.86
N THR A 168 -10.46 -5.06 -7.69
CA THR A 168 -11.48 -6.08 -7.48
C THR A 168 -11.20 -7.34 -8.28
N TYR A 169 -11.65 -8.48 -7.77
CA TYR A 169 -11.63 -9.75 -8.49
C TYR A 169 -13.01 -10.43 -8.43
N LYS A 170 -13.28 -11.26 -9.43
CA LYS A 170 -14.52 -12.11 -9.51
C LYS A 170 -14.28 -13.50 -8.97
N ALA A 171 -13.11 -14.07 -9.20
CA ALA A 171 -12.68 -15.37 -8.69
C ALA A 171 -11.26 -15.23 -8.13
N VAL A 172 -10.96 -15.96 -7.08
CA VAL A 172 -9.65 -15.90 -6.39
C VAL A 172 -8.50 -16.26 -7.35
N ASP A 173 -8.71 -17.17 -8.29
CA ASP A 173 -7.72 -17.50 -9.31
C ASP A 173 -7.28 -16.28 -10.12
N GLY A 174 -8.19 -15.35 -10.41
CA GLY A 174 -7.87 -14.09 -11.07
C GLY A 174 -6.96 -13.19 -10.25
N ALA A 175 -7.12 -13.17 -8.92
CA ALA A 175 -6.25 -12.46 -8.01
C ALA A 175 -4.85 -13.12 -7.94
N ILE A 176 -4.80 -14.45 -7.92
CA ILE A 176 -3.55 -15.21 -7.95
C ILE A 176 -2.80 -14.98 -9.26
N ASP A 177 -3.50 -15.03 -10.39
CA ASP A 177 -2.92 -14.77 -11.71
C ASP A 177 -2.35 -13.35 -11.81
N GLU A 178 -3.04 -12.37 -11.23
CA GLU A 178 -2.54 -10.99 -11.18
C GLU A 178 -1.23 -10.89 -10.40
N ILE A 179 -1.13 -11.53 -9.25
CA ILE A 179 0.09 -11.56 -8.44
C ILE A 179 1.23 -12.25 -9.21
N ASN A 180 0.95 -13.38 -9.86
CA ASN A 180 1.94 -14.16 -10.58
C ASN A 180 2.51 -13.44 -11.82
N ARG A 181 1.80 -12.47 -12.37
CA ARG A 181 2.31 -11.63 -13.49
C ARG A 181 3.27 -10.54 -13.04
N ARG A 182 3.38 -10.27 -11.72
CA ARG A 182 4.23 -9.23 -11.16
C ARG A 182 5.55 -9.78 -10.66
N ASP A 183 6.51 -8.88 -10.43
CA ASP A 183 7.74 -9.23 -9.71
C ASP A 183 7.40 -9.79 -8.33
N ARG A 184 8.16 -10.80 -7.91
CA ARG A 184 7.95 -11.46 -6.61
C ARG A 184 8.11 -10.45 -5.47
N PRO A 185 7.08 -10.24 -4.63
CA PRO A 185 7.16 -9.38 -3.47
C PRO A 185 7.89 -10.07 -2.31
N LEU A 186 8.27 -9.29 -1.28
CA LEU A 186 8.81 -9.81 -0.04
C LEU A 186 7.75 -10.54 0.80
N GLY A 187 6.51 -10.04 0.81
CA GLY A 187 5.40 -10.61 1.56
C GLY A 187 4.11 -10.72 0.74
N LEU A 188 3.21 -11.60 1.20
CA LEU A 188 1.84 -11.75 0.72
C LEU A 188 0.95 -11.99 1.93
N TYR A 189 -0.23 -11.37 1.93
CA TYR A 189 -1.21 -11.51 2.99
C TYR A 189 -2.51 -12.10 2.45
N TRP A 190 -3.04 -13.05 3.20
CA TRP A 190 -4.34 -13.67 2.94
C TRP A 190 -5.24 -13.51 4.15
N PHE A 191 -6.45 -13.02 3.93
CA PHE A 191 -7.53 -12.99 4.91
C PHE A 191 -8.68 -13.85 4.39
N GLY A 192 -8.95 -14.95 5.06
CA GLY A 192 -10.02 -15.88 4.74
C GLY A 192 -10.20 -16.91 5.85
N GLN A 193 -11.36 -17.54 5.88
CA GLN A 193 -11.72 -18.58 6.86
C GLN A 193 -12.11 -19.92 6.19
N ASP A 194 -12.30 -19.92 4.87
CA ASP A 194 -12.60 -21.12 4.11
C ASP A 194 -11.31 -21.72 3.55
N GLU A 195 -11.03 -22.97 3.93
CA GLU A 195 -9.83 -23.71 3.47
C GLU A 195 -9.93 -24.16 2.00
N LEU A 196 -11.12 -24.09 1.41
CA LEU A 196 -11.36 -24.47 0.02
C LEU A 196 -11.34 -23.28 -0.95
N GLU A 197 -11.27 -22.05 -0.43
CA GLU A 197 -11.12 -20.81 -1.21
C GLU A 197 -9.64 -20.47 -1.36
#